data_872b748aeaa945c800196f2aed8d9782
#
_entry.id   872b748aeaa945c800196f2aed8d9782
#
_cell.length_a   1.000
_cell.length_b   1.000
_cell.length_c   1.000
_cell.angle_alpha   90.00
_cell.angle_beta   90.00
_cell.angle_gamma   90.00
#
_symmetry.space_group_name_H-M   'P 1'
#
loop_
_entity.id
_entity.type
_entity.pdbx_description
1 polymer ?
#
loop_
_entity_poly.entity_id
_entity_poly.type
_entity_poly.pdbx_seq_one_letter_code
_entity_poly.pdbx_strand_id
1 'polypeptide(L)'
;MDAVMTDPCDQQRCRVLGVGVDACRDVMASAIGLHARGGGQIVTLNAEMTMSALADASLGEAIAAAELVIPDGAGVVWALSRQGVRVRRSPGIELAHGLLRYAEHHGWKVALIGAAPEVMERLQQRLAMEMPDLRLVLSAHGYQAPEAWPALEATLKAEAPDLVLLALGVPRQETWALRVRQGQPGLWMGVGGSFDVWAGVKQRAPQWMSRFQVEWLYRLVQEPSRWRRMLSLPAFAWAVLRRG
;
A
#
# COMPACT_ATOMS: atom_id res chain seq x y z
N MET A 1 -32.46 0.30 -21.51
CA MET A 1 -31.59 1.51 -21.66
C MET A 1 -30.48 1.33 -20.66
N ASP A 2 -29.48 0.52 -21.05
CA ASP A 2 -28.38 0.11 -20.20
C ASP A 2 -27.45 1.29 -19.97
N ALA A 3 -27.36 1.72 -18.72
CA ALA A 3 -26.33 2.66 -18.31
C ALA A 3 -24.98 1.96 -18.55
N VAL A 4 -24.28 2.37 -19.59
CA VAL A 4 -22.88 2.07 -19.79
C VAL A 4 -22.19 2.56 -18.49
N MET A 5 -21.87 1.65 -17.58
CA MET A 5 -20.95 1.92 -16.47
C MET A 5 -19.62 2.29 -17.15
N THR A 6 -19.41 3.59 -17.34
CA THR A 6 -18.08 4.12 -17.62
C THR A 6 -17.18 3.64 -16.50
N ASP A 7 -16.18 2.83 -16.87
CA ASP A 7 -15.15 2.34 -15.94
C ASP A 7 -14.69 3.51 -15.07
N PRO A 8 -14.85 3.49 -13.71
CA PRO A 8 -14.43 4.58 -12.84
C PRO A 8 -12.94 4.84 -12.90
N CYS A 9 -12.24 4.01 -13.63
CA CYS A 9 -10.84 4.08 -13.90
C CYS A 9 -10.61 4.40 -15.40
N ASP A 10 -10.68 5.68 -15.72
CA ASP A 10 -9.95 6.21 -16.89
C ASP A 10 -8.46 6.12 -16.51
N GLN A 11 -7.97 4.85 -16.39
CA GLN A 11 -6.65 4.51 -15.89
C GLN A 11 -5.64 4.72 -17.00
N GLN A 12 -5.13 5.92 -17.09
CA GLN A 12 -3.90 6.10 -17.83
C GLN A 12 -2.73 5.63 -16.95
N ARG A 13 -2.15 4.46 -17.24
CA ARG A 13 -0.89 4.04 -16.63
C ARG A 13 0.24 4.90 -17.18
N CYS A 14 0.71 5.83 -16.35
CA CYS A 14 1.85 6.70 -16.60
C CYS A 14 3.15 6.02 -16.14
N ARG A 15 4.30 6.63 -16.43
CA ARG A 15 5.58 6.12 -15.95
C ARG A 15 6.39 7.22 -15.27
N VAL A 16 6.91 6.92 -14.09
CA VAL A 16 7.86 7.79 -13.37
C VAL A 16 9.20 7.06 -13.32
N LEU A 17 10.20 7.58 -14.00
CA LEU A 17 11.52 6.94 -14.17
C LEU A 17 11.45 5.50 -14.71
N GLY A 18 10.44 5.18 -15.50
CA GLY A 18 10.20 3.85 -16.05
C GLY A 18 9.26 2.97 -15.21
N VAL A 19 9.00 3.30 -13.94
CA VAL A 19 8.08 2.58 -13.06
C VAL A 19 6.64 3.01 -13.35
N GLY A 20 5.73 2.04 -13.54
CA GLY A 20 4.32 2.29 -13.80
C GLY A 20 3.60 2.87 -12.59
N VAL A 21 2.69 3.83 -12.83
CA VAL A 21 1.82 4.43 -11.82
C VAL A 21 0.49 4.82 -12.45
N ASP A 22 -0.61 4.54 -11.78
CA ASP A 22 -1.95 4.76 -12.31
C ASP A 22 -2.49 6.14 -11.89
N ALA A 23 -2.91 6.92 -12.89
CA ALA A 23 -3.54 8.21 -12.70
C ALA A 23 -5.06 8.03 -12.48
N CYS A 24 -5.47 7.69 -11.26
CA CYS A 24 -6.87 7.49 -10.91
C CYS A 24 -7.50 8.78 -10.38
N ARG A 25 -8.76 9.05 -10.76
CA ARG A 25 -9.56 10.15 -10.18
C ARG A 25 -10.05 9.80 -8.77
N ASP A 26 -10.52 8.56 -8.60
CA ASP A 26 -10.98 8.00 -7.35
C ASP A 26 -10.31 6.64 -7.10
N VAL A 27 -9.33 6.65 -6.21
CA VAL A 27 -8.54 5.47 -5.89
C VAL A 27 -9.37 4.44 -5.10
N MET A 28 -10.32 4.90 -4.27
CA MET A 28 -11.19 4.00 -3.52
C MET A 28 -12.14 3.25 -4.46
N ALA A 29 -12.78 3.96 -5.38
CA ALA A 29 -13.64 3.35 -6.40
C ALA A 29 -12.85 2.38 -7.29
N SER A 30 -11.60 2.74 -7.64
CA SER A 30 -10.70 1.88 -8.43
C SER A 30 -10.36 0.58 -7.70
N ALA A 31 -10.08 0.65 -6.39
CA ALA A 31 -9.79 -0.53 -5.56
C ALA A 31 -11.02 -1.44 -5.42
N ILE A 32 -12.20 -0.86 -5.16
CA ILE A 32 -13.47 -1.62 -5.09
C ILE A 32 -13.78 -2.28 -6.45
N GLY A 33 -13.63 -1.54 -7.54
CA GLY A 33 -13.79 -2.07 -8.89
C GLY A 33 -12.79 -3.20 -9.21
N LEU A 34 -11.55 -3.09 -8.71
CA LEU A 34 -10.56 -4.16 -8.83
C LEU A 34 -11.00 -5.43 -8.08
N HIS A 35 -11.51 -5.29 -6.85
CA HIS A 35 -12.08 -6.41 -6.10
C HIS A 35 -13.22 -7.10 -6.88
N ALA A 36 -14.14 -6.32 -7.44
CA ALA A 36 -15.28 -6.84 -8.20
C ALA A 36 -14.86 -7.62 -9.47
N ARG A 37 -13.66 -7.36 -9.99
CA ARG A 37 -13.07 -8.09 -11.14
C ARG A 37 -12.19 -9.28 -10.74
N GLY A 38 -12.22 -9.71 -9.49
CA GLY A 38 -11.47 -10.85 -8.98
C GLY A 38 -10.27 -10.50 -8.09
N GLY A 39 -10.05 -9.22 -7.84
CA GLY A 39 -8.99 -8.76 -6.95
C GLY A 39 -7.67 -8.46 -7.65
N GLY A 40 -6.63 -8.25 -6.87
CA GLY A 40 -5.29 -7.91 -7.36
C GLY A 40 -4.43 -7.23 -6.32
N GLN A 41 -3.21 -6.87 -6.71
CA GLN A 41 -2.27 -6.17 -5.84
C GLN A 41 -2.37 -4.66 -6.02
N ILE A 42 -2.44 -3.96 -4.89
CA ILE A 42 -2.37 -2.49 -4.83
C ILE A 42 -1.00 -2.11 -4.26
N VAL A 43 -0.26 -1.29 -5.00
CA VAL A 43 1.04 -0.76 -4.59
C VAL A 43 0.94 0.75 -4.37
N THR A 44 1.47 1.25 -3.26
CA THR A 44 1.51 2.66 -2.91
C THR A 44 2.88 3.24 -3.24
N LEU A 45 3.02 3.75 -4.47
CA LEU A 45 4.31 4.17 -5.01
C LEU A 45 4.74 5.54 -4.46
N ASN A 46 5.94 5.61 -3.91
CA ASN A 46 6.60 6.84 -3.50
C ASN A 46 8.00 6.95 -4.09
N ALA A 47 8.68 8.07 -3.89
CA ALA A 47 10.02 8.32 -4.45
C ALA A 47 11.06 7.30 -3.99
N GLU A 48 11.05 6.92 -2.70
CA GLU A 48 11.94 5.90 -2.14
C GLU A 48 11.73 4.55 -2.84
N MET A 49 10.48 4.10 -2.94
CA MET A 49 10.12 2.84 -3.60
C MET A 49 10.45 2.86 -5.09
N THR A 50 10.24 4.01 -5.77
CA THR A 50 10.63 4.17 -7.19
C THR A 50 12.13 3.96 -7.37
N MET A 51 12.96 4.60 -6.53
CA MET A 51 14.42 4.43 -6.60
C MET A 51 14.86 3.02 -6.23
N SER A 52 14.21 2.40 -5.25
CA SER A 52 14.48 0.99 -4.88
C SER A 52 14.14 0.03 -6.02
N ALA A 53 13.04 0.25 -6.73
CA ALA A 53 12.63 -0.58 -7.87
C ALA A 53 13.61 -0.49 -9.07
N LEU A 54 14.33 0.63 -9.21
CA LEU A 54 15.39 0.76 -10.21
C LEU A 54 16.65 -0.05 -9.86
N ALA A 55 16.88 -0.31 -8.58
CA ALA A 55 18.02 -1.04 -8.07
C ALA A 55 17.74 -2.52 -7.79
N ASP A 56 16.47 -2.88 -7.58
CA ASP A 56 16.00 -4.23 -7.23
C ASP A 56 14.98 -4.72 -8.26
N ALA A 57 15.41 -5.62 -9.13
CA ALA A 57 14.58 -6.17 -10.20
C ALA A 57 13.32 -6.88 -9.66
N SER A 58 13.43 -7.57 -8.51
CA SER A 58 12.29 -8.29 -7.92
C SER A 58 11.20 -7.35 -7.45
N LEU A 59 11.58 -6.20 -6.88
CA LEU A 59 10.62 -5.14 -6.55
C LEU A 59 10.03 -4.51 -7.81
N GLY A 60 10.87 -4.27 -8.83
CA GLY A 60 10.42 -3.76 -10.12
C GLY A 60 9.38 -4.65 -10.78
N GLU A 61 9.60 -5.96 -10.78
CA GLU A 61 8.65 -6.97 -11.28
C GLU A 61 7.35 -6.98 -10.46
N ALA A 62 7.45 -6.93 -9.13
CA ALA A 62 6.27 -6.91 -8.26
C ALA A 62 5.39 -5.67 -8.50
N ILE A 63 6.01 -4.50 -8.70
CA ILE A 63 5.27 -3.27 -9.03
C ILE A 63 4.69 -3.34 -10.45
N ALA A 64 5.43 -3.87 -11.40
CA ALA A 64 4.97 -4.00 -12.79
C ALA A 64 3.77 -4.96 -12.93
N ALA A 65 3.75 -6.03 -12.12
CA ALA A 65 2.68 -7.02 -12.07
C ALA A 65 1.46 -6.59 -11.23
N ALA A 66 1.55 -5.48 -10.50
CA ALA A 66 0.44 -4.97 -9.70
C ALA A 66 -0.65 -4.38 -10.61
N GLU A 67 -1.90 -4.72 -10.32
CA GLU A 67 -3.09 -4.27 -11.04
C GLU A 67 -3.39 -2.79 -10.80
N LEU A 68 -3.02 -2.27 -9.60
CA LEU A 68 -3.23 -0.87 -9.26
C LEU A 68 -1.99 -0.31 -8.54
N VAL A 69 -1.36 0.69 -9.13
CA VAL A 69 -0.20 1.39 -8.54
C VAL A 69 -0.55 2.85 -8.31
N ILE A 70 -0.77 3.24 -7.05
CA ILE A 70 -1.23 4.58 -6.71
C ILE A 70 -0.10 5.52 -6.28
N PRO A 71 -0.18 6.83 -6.59
CA PRO A 71 0.82 7.82 -6.19
C PRO A 71 0.65 8.22 -4.70
N ASP A 72 1.39 7.59 -3.79
CA ASP A 72 1.35 7.90 -2.35
C ASP A 72 2.23 9.11 -2.01
N GLY A 73 3.41 9.22 -2.61
CA GLY A 73 4.39 10.24 -2.26
C GLY A 73 4.27 11.53 -3.07
N ALA A 74 4.56 12.67 -2.42
CA ALA A 74 4.63 13.97 -3.07
C ALA A 74 5.58 14.02 -4.26
N GLY A 75 6.71 13.31 -4.18
CA GLY A 75 7.69 13.24 -5.27
C GLY A 75 7.11 12.61 -6.54
N VAL A 76 6.33 11.53 -6.40
CA VAL A 76 5.68 10.87 -7.55
C VAL A 76 4.64 11.80 -8.18
N VAL A 77 3.81 12.46 -7.37
CA VAL A 77 2.83 13.46 -7.85
C VAL A 77 3.52 14.61 -8.57
N TRP A 78 4.63 15.11 -8.01
CA TRP A 78 5.44 16.14 -8.66
C TRP A 78 6.03 15.67 -10.00
N ALA A 79 6.58 14.46 -10.06
CA ALA A 79 7.11 13.91 -11.32
C ALA A 79 6.04 13.77 -12.39
N LEU A 80 4.83 13.32 -12.02
CA LEU A 80 3.68 13.25 -12.93
C LEU A 80 3.23 14.64 -13.40
N SER A 81 3.21 15.62 -12.51
CA SER A 81 2.83 17.00 -12.87
C SER A 81 3.75 17.63 -13.91
N ARG A 82 5.07 17.28 -13.88
CA ARG A 82 6.04 17.70 -14.90
C ARG A 82 5.75 17.10 -16.28
N GLN A 83 5.11 15.96 -16.32
CA GLN A 83 4.65 15.28 -17.55
C GLN A 83 3.26 15.76 -18.00
N GLY A 84 2.70 16.79 -17.35
CA GLY A 84 1.36 17.31 -17.65
C GLY A 84 0.22 16.49 -17.03
N VAL A 85 0.53 15.42 -16.27
CA VAL A 85 -0.46 14.54 -15.64
C VAL A 85 -0.82 15.08 -14.25
N ARG A 86 -2.08 15.48 -14.06
CA ARG A 86 -2.58 15.99 -12.79
C ARG A 86 -3.27 14.90 -12.00
N VAL A 87 -2.65 14.47 -10.92
CA VAL A 87 -3.21 13.50 -9.96
C VAL A 87 -3.20 14.09 -8.55
N ARG A 88 -4.12 13.60 -7.72
CA ARG A 88 -4.06 13.86 -6.28
C ARG A 88 -3.16 12.83 -5.61
N ARG A 89 -2.41 13.25 -4.60
CA ARG A 89 -1.73 12.34 -3.70
C ARG A 89 -2.76 11.45 -3.01
N SER A 90 -2.51 10.13 -3.03
CA SER A 90 -3.38 9.13 -2.40
C SER A 90 -2.58 8.38 -1.34
N PRO A 91 -2.58 8.86 -0.08
CA PRO A 91 -1.85 8.20 1.00
C PRO A 91 -2.33 6.78 1.23
N GLY A 92 -1.41 5.82 1.16
CA GLY A 92 -1.74 4.40 1.31
C GLY A 92 -2.43 4.08 2.63
N ILE A 93 -2.04 4.74 3.72
CA ILE A 93 -2.68 4.58 5.03
C ILE A 93 -4.16 4.99 5.03
N GLU A 94 -4.52 6.02 4.26
CA GLU A 94 -5.91 6.49 4.15
C GLU A 94 -6.75 5.53 3.29
N LEU A 95 -6.20 5.08 2.15
CA LEU A 95 -6.87 4.08 1.33
C LEU A 95 -7.10 2.78 2.11
N ALA A 96 -6.06 2.26 2.77
CA ALA A 96 -6.17 1.02 3.53
C ALA A 96 -7.17 1.13 4.69
N HIS A 97 -7.22 2.26 5.40
CA HIS A 97 -8.23 2.50 6.44
C HIS A 97 -9.64 2.60 5.84
N GLY A 98 -9.79 3.27 4.70
CA GLY A 98 -11.06 3.31 3.97
C GLY A 98 -11.53 1.93 3.54
N LEU A 99 -10.62 1.07 3.05
CA LEU A 99 -10.92 -0.31 2.69
C LEU A 99 -11.32 -1.16 3.90
N LEU A 100 -10.70 -0.95 5.09
CA LEU A 100 -11.14 -1.61 6.33
C LEU A 100 -12.58 -1.23 6.71
N ARG A 101 -12.91 0.07 6.64
CA ARG A 101 -14.28 0.54 6.88
C ARG A 101 -15.27 -0.02 5.85
N TYR A 102 -14.86 -0.06 4.60
CA TYR A 102 -15.69 -0.67 3.55
C TYR A 102 -15.89 -2.16 3.80
N ALA A 103 -14.83 -2.88 4.19
CA ALA A 103 -14.87 -4.30 4.54
C ALA A 103 -15.83 -4.58 5.70
N GLU A 104 -15.79 -3.77 6.76
CA GLU A 104 -16.72 -3.85 7.89
C GLU A 104 -18.19 -3.75 7.44
N HIS A 105 -18.50 -2.72 6.63
CA HIS A 105 -19.87 -2.50 6.15
C HIS A 105 -20.38 -3.56 5.17
N HIS A 106 -19.49 -4.20 4.42
CA HIS A 106 -19.87 -5.15 3.37
C HIS A 106 -19.60 -6.61 3.77
N GLY A 107 -19.18 -6.86 5.01
CA GLY A 107 -18.90 -8.20 5.52
C GLY A 107 -17.72 -8.90 4.85
N TRP A 108 -16.78 -8.11 4.31
CA TRP A 108 -15.57 -8.66 3.71
C TRP A 108 -14.69 -9.35 4.73
N LYS A 109 -14.11 -10.47 4.34
CA LYS A 109 -13.08 -11.15 5.10
C LYS A 109 -11.76 -10.39 5.01
N VAL A 110 -11.15 -10.09 6.15
CA VAL A 110 -9.89 -9.34 6.22
C VAL A 110 -8.79 -10.19 6.81
N ALA A 111 -7.59 -10.11 6.22
CA ALA A 111 -6.38 -10.67 6.78
C ALA A 111 -5.34 -9.56 7.02
N LEU A 112 -4.68 -9.59 8.18
CA LEU A 112 -3.62 -8.65 8.57
C LEU A 112 -2.33 -9.44 8.82
N ILE A 113 -1.26 -9.09 8.09
CA ILE A 113 0.01 -9.83 8.20
C ILE A 113 1.16 -8.84 8.29
N GLY A 114 1.99 -8.98 9.30
CA GLY A 114 3.19 -8.15 9.45
C GLY A 114 3.28 -7.44 10.79
N ALA A 115 4.11 -6.41 10.85
CA ALA A 115 4.49 -5.69 12.07
C ALA A 115 5.08 -6.58 13.17
N ALA A 116 5.46 -5.98 14.32
CA ALA A 116 5.92 -6.71 15.49
C ALA A 116 4.75 -7.37 16.25
N PRO A 117 5.01 -8.42 17.04
CA PRO A 117 3.96 -9.11 17.80
C PRO A 117 3.11 -8.15 18.65
N GLU A 118 3.75 -7.25 19.38
CA GLU A 118 3.09 -6.29 20.28
C GLU A 118 2.25 -5.25 19.50
N VAL A 119 2.70 -4.90 18.29
CA VAL A 119 1.95 -4.00 17.38
C VAL A 119 0.70 -4.71 16.88
N MET A 120 0.82 -5.98 16.47
CA MET A 120 -0.30 -6.76 15.97
C MET A 120 -1.37 -6.97 17.05
N GLU A 121 -0.96 -7.29 18.27
CA GLU A 121 -1.87 -7.45 19.40
C GLU A 121 -2.65 -6.16 19.69
N ARG A 122 -1.97 -5.02 19.81
CA ARG A 122 -2.61 -3.72 20.02
C ARG A 122 -3.53 -3.32 18.87
N LEU A 123 -3.12 -3.64 17.64
CA LEU A 123 -3.93 -3.37 16.44
C LEU A 123 -5.24 -4.14 16.50
N GLN A 124 -5.20 -5.44 16.83
CA GLN A 124 -6.39 -6.26 16.97
C GLN A 124 -7.35 -5.72 18.04
N GLN A 125 -6.81 -5.36 19.22
CA GLN A 125 -7.60 -4.77 20.30
C GLN A 125 -8.29 -3.47 19.86
N ARG A 126 -7.56 -2.59 19.16
CA ARG A 126 -8.14 -1.34 18.66
C ARG A 126 -9.17 -1.55 17.57
N LEU A 127 -8.91 -2.44 16.63
CA LEU A 127 -9.88 -2.76 15.58
C LEU A 127 -11.17 -3.37 16.16
N ALA A 128 -11.06 -4.23 17.16
CA ALA A 128 -12.22 -4.78 17.85
C ALA A 128 -13.08 -3.70 18.55
N MET A 129 -12.47 -2.60 19.00
CA MET A 129 -13.20 -1.47 19.61
C MET A 129 -13.75 -0.49 18.56
N GLU A 130 -12.96 -0.18 17.51
CA GLU A 130 -13.29 0.86 16.52
C GLU A 130 -14.14 0.33 15.35
N MET A 131 -14.04 -0.98 15.07
CA MET A 131 -14.70 -1.70 13.97
C MET A 131 -15.19 -3.07 14.47
N PRO A 132 -16.21 -3.12 15.36
CA PRO A 132 -16.64 -4.35 16.02
C PRO A 132 -17.21 -5.40 15.07
N ASP A 133 -17.74 -4.98 13.92
CA ASP A 133 -18.32 -5.86 12.91
C ASP A 133 -17.30 -6.31 11.84
N LEU A 134 -16.01 -5.89 11.97
CA LEU A 134 -14.98 -6.25 11.03
C LEU A 134 -14.69 -7.76 11.09
N ARG A 135 -14.86 -8.45 9.97
CA ARG A 135 -14.63 -9.88 9.85
C ARG A 135 -13.16 -10.21 9.67
N LEU A 136 -12.38 -10.14 10.75
CA LEU A 136 -10.97 -10.48 10.76
C LEU A 136 -10.80 -12.00 10.80
N VAL A 137 -10.44 -12.62 9.65
CA VAL A 137 -10.31 -14.10 9.53
C VAL A 137 -8.90 -14.58 9.80
N LEU A 138 -7.90 -13.70 9.67
CA LEU A 138 -6.50 -14.04 9.94
C LEU A 138 -5.74 -12.81 10.41
N SER A 139 -4.93 -12.98 11.46
CA SER A 139 -3.93 -12.00 11.83
C SER A 139 -2.64 -12.68 12.28
N ALA A 140 -1.50 -12.21 11.75
CA ALA A 140 -0.19 -12.79 12.03
C ALA A 140 0.90 -11.71 12.02
N HIS A 141 1.76 -11.69 13.05
CA HIS A 141 2.89 -10.76 13.06
C HIS A 141 3.97 -11.16 12.03
N GLY A 142 4.84 -10.21 11.63
CA GLY A 142 5.84 -10.42 10.57
C GLY A 142 7.11 -11.17 10.98
N TYR A 143 7.26 -11.47 12.27
CA TYR A 143 8.41 -12.16 12.86
C TYR A 143 8.12 -13.65 13.13
N GLN A 144 7.44 -14.29 12.18
CA GLN A 144 7.19 -15.73 12.22
C GLN A 144 8.49 -16.49 11.97
N ALA A 145 8.62 -17.67 12.60
CA ALA A 145 9.66 -18.61 12.23
C ALA A 145 9.50 -19.03 10.75
N PRO A 146 10.60 -19.31 10.02
CA PRO A 146 10.52 -19.67 8.60
C PRO A 146 9.54 -20.82 8.32
N GLU A 147 9.47 -21.79 9.22
CA GLU A 147 8.63 -22.97 9.12
C GLU A 147 7.13 -22.68 9.27
N ALA A 148 6.77 -21.56 9.87
CA ALA A 148 5.37 -21.16 10.06
C ALA A 148 4.74 -20.50 8.82
N TRP A 149 5.55 -19.96 7.89
CA TRP A 149 5.05 -19.27 6.70
C TRP A 149 4.22 -20.16 5.78
N PRO A 150 4.60 -21.42 5.47
CA PRO A 150 3.78 -22.29 4.64
C PRO A 150 2.39 -22.56 5.23
N ALA A 151 2.27 -22.73 6.56
CA ALA A 151 0.98 -22.91 7.22
C ALA A 151 0.13 -21.65 7.17
N LEU A 152 0.74 -20.47 7.34
CA LEU A 152 0.08 -19.18 7.19
C LEU A 152 -0.47 -18.99 5.76
N GLU A 153 0.32 -19.33 4.74
CA GLU A 153 -0.08 -19.25 3.33
C GLU A 153 -1.22 -20.22 3.01
N ALA A 154 -1.18 -21.42 3.59
CA ALA A 154 -2.26 -22.41 3.46
C ALA A 154 -3.57 -21.89 4.10
N THR A 155 -3.48 -21.28 5.28
CA THR A 155 -4.64 -20.65 5.95
C THR A 155 -5.21 -19.50 5.11
N LEU A 156 -4.36 -18.62 4.57
CA LEU A 156 -4.81 -17.56 3.66
C LEU A 156 -5.57 -18.10 2.47
N LYS A 157 -5.05 -19.17 1.86
CA LYS A 157 -5.70 -19.82 0.72
C LYS A 157 -7.05 -20.44 1.08
N ALA A 158 -7.15 -21.04 2.25
CA ALA A 158 -8.39 -21.67 2.73
C ALA A 158 -9.45 -20.63 3.10
N GLU A 159 -9.04 -19.52 3.75
CA GLU A 159 -9.94 -18.45 4.13
C GLU A 159 -10.37 -17.59 2.95
N ALA A 160 -9.53 -17.46 1.90
CA ALA A 160 -9.77 -16.62 0.73
C ALA A 160 -10.27 -15.21 1.11
N PRO A 161 -9.47 -14.39 1.81
CA PRO A 161 -9.89 -13.08 2.28
C PRO A 161 -10.12 -12.11 1.11
N ASP A 162 -11.11 -11.22 1.28
CA ASP A 162 -11.40 -10.14 0.33
C ASP A 162 -10.38 -9.01 0.38
N LEU A 163 -9.74 -8.81 1.55
CA LEU A 163 -8.71 -7.79 1.77
C LEU A 163 -7.56 -8.35 2.60
N VAL A 164 -6.34 -8.29 2.05
CA VAL A 164 -5.09 -8.66 2.72
C VAL A 164 -4.21 -7.43 2.86
N LEU A 165 -3.96 -6.99 4.08
CA LEU A 165 -3.04 -5.88 4.38
C LEU A 165 -1.72 -6.41 4.91
N LEU A 166 -0.61 -5.93 4.30
CA LEU A 166 0.74 -6.44 4.54
C LEU A 166 1.64 -5.36 5.12
N ALA A 167 2.18 -5.57 6.31
CA ALA A 167 3.13 -4.70 6.99
C ALA A 167 4.49 -5.40 7.19
N LEU A 168 5.05 -5.97 6.10
CA LEU A 168 6.33 -6.69 6.10
C LEU A 168 7.51 -5.80 5.68
N GLY A 169 7.23 -4.57 5.24
CA GLY A 169 8.20 -3.63 4.71
C GLY A 169 8.59 -3.92 3.25
N VAL A 170 9.05 -2.84 2.57
CA VAL A 170 9.54 -2.90 1.18
C VAL A 170 10.96 -3.48 1.18
N PRO A 171 11.30 -4.40 0.26
CA PRO A 171 10.51 -4.96 -0.86
C PRO A 171 9.67 -6.19 -0.48
N ARG A 172 9.84 -6.73 0.73
CA ARG A 172 9.32 -8.03 1.14
C ARG A 172 7.79 -8.14 0.99
N GLN A 173 7.04 -7.11 1.34
CA GLN A 173 5.58 -7.13 1.25
C GLN A 173 5.08 -7.21 -0.20
N GLU A 174 5.72 -6.51 -1.15
CA GLU A 174 5.34 -6.52 -2.55
C GLU A 174 5.68 -7.84 -3.23
N THR A 175 6.89 -8.35 -3.00
CA THR A 175 7.36 -9.60 -3.58
C THR A 175 6.65 -10.83 -3.00
N TRP A 176 6.36 -10.81 -1.69
CA TRP A 176 5.61 -11.87 -1.04
C TRP A 176 4.15 -11.89 -1.53
N ALA A 177 3.50 -10.71 -1.63
CA ALA A 177 2.17 -10.60 -2.19
C ALA A 177 2.12 -11.15 -3.62
N LEU A 178 3.04 -10.75 -4.51
CA LEU A 178 3.09 -11.22 -5.88
C LEU A 178 3.15 -12.76 -5.97
N ARG A 179 3.92 -13.39 -5.08
CA ARG A 179 4.08 -14.84 -5.06
C ARG A 179 2.84 -15.56 -4.51
N VAL A 180 2.30 -15.07 -3.38
CA VAL A 180 1.28 -15.81 -2.62
C VAL A 180 -0.12 -15.59 -3.18
N ARG A 181 -0.42 -14.40 -3.73
CA ARG A 181 -1.74 -14.09 -4.27
C ARG A 181 -2.12 -14.84 -5.55
N GLN A 182 -1.17 -15.54 -6.18
CA GLN A 182 -1.44 -16.24 -7.44
C GLN A 182 -2.62 -17.21 -7.31
N GLY A 183 -3.66 -16.99 -8.12
CA GLY A 183 -4.89 -17.78 -8.11
C GLY A 183 -5.79 -17.54 -6.89
N GLN A 184 -5.52 -16.50 -6.09
CA GLN A 184 -6.35 -16.10 -4.96
C GLN A 184 -7.12 -14.82 -5.29
N PRO A 185 -8.41 -14.73 -4.90
CA PRO A 185 -9.20 -13.51 -5.04
C PRO A 185 -8.77 -12.45 -4.01
N GLY A 186 -9.43 -11.29 -4.05
CA GLY A 186 -9.29 -10.24 -3.07
C GLY A 186 -8.18 -9.23 -3.36
N LEU A 187 -8.18 -8.18 -2.57
CA LEU A 187 -7.20 -7.08 -2.68
C LEU A 187 -6.01 -7.34 -1.77
N TRP A 188 -4.81 -7.22 -2.31
CA TRP A 188 -3.55 -7.39 -1.59
C TRP A 188 -2.80 -6.06 -1.58
N MET A 189 -2.57 -5.50 -0.39
CA MET A 189 -1.98 -4.15 -0.29
C MET A 189 -0.88 -4.09 0.77
N GLY A 190 0.32 -3.65 0.35
CA GLY A 190 1.41 -3.29 1.25
C GLY A 190 1.11 -1.97 1.95
N VAL A 191 1.11 -1.97 3.28
CA VAL A 191 0.80 -0.80 4.11
C VAL A 191 1.98 -0.33 4.96
N GLY A 192 3.10 -1.05 4.95
CA GLY A 192 4.32 -0.69 5.70
C GLY A 192 4.04 -0.41 7.17
N GLY A 193 4.45 0.77 7.64
CA GLY A 193 4.29 1.18 9.04
C GLY A 193 2.88 1.64 9.45
N SER A 194 1.85 1.42 8.65
CA SER A 194 0.48 1.84 9.00
C SER A 194 -0.06 1.10 10.22
N PHE A 195 0.35 -0.16 10.43
CA PHE A 195 -0.04 -0.92 11.61
C PHE A 195 0.50 -0.31 12.90
N ASP A 196 1.74 0.20 12.89
CA ASP A 196 2.32 0.91 14.05
C ASP A 196 1.51 2.16 14.40
N VAL A 197 1.00 2.88 13.38
CA VAL A 197 0.18 4.07 13.58
C VAL A 197 -1.20 3.71 14.11
N TRP A 198 -1.86 2.72 13.52
CA TRP A 198 -3.18 2.28 13.97
C TRP A 198 -3.15 1.61 15.34
N ALA A 199 -2.06 0.92 15.68
CA ALA A 199 -1.83 0.38 17.02
C ALA A 199 -1.51 1.46 18.08
N GLY A 200 -1.31 2.72 17.66
CA GLY A 200 -0.94 3.84 18.55
C GLY A 200 0.51 3.77 19.07
N VAL A 201 1.35 2.92 18.46
CA VAL A 201 2.78 2.80 18.81
C VAL A 201 3.58 3.95 18.20
N LYS A 202 3.21 4.37 16.99
CA LYS A 202 3.79 5.53 16.32
C LYS A 202 2.74 6.60 16.10
N GLN A 203 3.15 7.86 16.17
CA GLN A 203 2.27 8.98 15.85
C GLN A 203 2.36 9.33 14.37
N ARG A 204 1.22 9.63 13.78
CA ARG A 204 1.17 10.21 12.44
C ARG A 204 1.68 11.66 12.48
N ALA A 205 2.34 12.08 11.42
CA ALA A 205 2.74 13.48 11.27
C ALA A 205 1.51 14.40 11.41
N PRO A 206 1.64 15.55 12.09
CA PRO A 206 0.58 16.54 12.17
C PRO A 206 0.04 16.92 10.78
N GLN A 207 -1.25 17.22 10.66
CA GLN A 207 -1.89 17.49 9.37
C GLN A 207 -1.22 18.63 8.58
N TRP A 208 -0.66 19.64 9.26
CA TRP A 208 0.05 20.72 8.60
C TRP A 208 1.33 20.23 7.89
N MET A 209 2.04 19.23 8.46
CA MET A 209 3.22 18.64 7.81
C MET A 209 2.83 17.84 6.55
N SER A 210 1.68 17.14 6.59
CA SER A 210 1.10 16.50 5.40
C SER A 210 0.77 17.53 4.33
N ARG A 211 0.17 18.65 4.74
CA ARG A 211 -0.23 19.75 3.83
C ARG A 211 0.98 20.41 3.15
N PHE A 212 2.09 20.55 3.87
CA PHE A 212 3.38 21.06 3.34
C PHE A 212 4.26 19.96 2.73
N GLN A 213 3.77 18.71 2.69
CA GLN A 213 4.47 17.56 2.11
C GLN A 213 5.82 17.23 2.79
N VAL A 214 5.96 17.58 4.07
CA VAL A 214 7.16 17.34 4.89
C VAL A 214 7.00 16.20 5.90
N GLU A 215 6.06 15.26 5.67
CA GLU A 215 5.87 14.07 6.52
C GLU A 215 7.15 13.23 6.64
N TRP A 216 7.98 13.21 5.58
CA TRP A 216 9.24 12.49 5.57
C TRP A 216 10.20 12.99 6.66
N LEU A 217 10.21 14.30 6.95
CA LEU A 217 11.04 14.89 8.00
C LEU A 217 10.56 14.44 9.40
N TYR A 218 9.25 14.39 9.62
CA TYR A 218 8.67 13.89 10.86
C TYR A 218 9.04 12.42 11.10
N ARG A 219 8.95 11.59 10.05
CA ARG A 219 9.36 10.18 10.11
C ARG A 219 10.86 10.02 10.35
N LEU A 220 11.69 10.91 9.81
CA LEU A 220 13.12 10.91 10.08
C LEU A 220 13.45 11.26 11.53
N VAL A 221 12.72 12.21 12.12
CA VAL A 221 12.89 12.58 13.54
C VAL A 221 12.48 11.41 14.45
N GLN A 222 11.40 10.71 14.13
CA GLN A 222 10.97 9.53 14.91
C GLN A 222 11.91 8.32 14.73
N GLU A 223 12.49 8.15 13.54
CA GLU A 223 13.38 7.05 13.18
C GLU A 223 14.65 7.59 12.50
N PRO A 224 15.65 8.07 13.25
CA PRO A 224 16.88 8.62 12.68
C PRO A 224 17.63 7.63 11.78
N SER A 225 17.52 6.33 12.02
CA SER A 225 18.08 5.26 11.18
C SER A 225 17.63 5.32 9.72
N ARG A 226 16.53 5.98 9.42
CA ARG A 226 15.99 6.18 8.06
C ARG A 226 16.77 7.20 7.22
N TRP A 227 17.76 7.89 7.76
CA TRP A 227 18.49 8.94 7.03
C TRP A 227 19.05 8.46 5.68
N ARG A 228 19.53 7.20 5.63
CA ARG A 228 20.02 6.60 4.38
C ARG A 228 18.93 6.50 3.31
N ARG A 229 17.69 6.20 3.71
CA ARG A 229 16.54 6.13 2.82
C ARG A 229 16.12 7.52 2.33
N MET A 230 16.36 8.56 3.13
CA MET A 230 16.07 9.94 2.73
C MET A 230 16.98 10.44 1.63
N LEU A 231 18.18 9.87 1.46
CA LEU A 231 19.07 10.17 0.33
C LEU A 231 18.46 9.82 -1.03
N SER A 232 17.46 8.93 -1.06
CA SER A 232 16.71 8.62 -2.27
C SER A 232 15.89 9.82 -2.78
N LEU A 233 15.47 10.76 -1.91
CA LEU A 233 14.64 11.91 -2.31
C LEU A 233 15.38 12.88 -3.24
N PRO A 234 16.59 13.42 -2.89
CA PRO A 234 17.34 14.25 -3.82
C PRO A 234 17.78 13.48 -5.07
N ALA A 235 18.15 12.20 -4.95
CA ALA A 235 18.48 11.34 -6.08
C ALA A 235 17.30 11.17 -7.04
N PHE A 236 16.10 10.94 -6.51
CA PHE A 236 14.87 10.88 -7.28
C PHE A 236 14.60 12.21 -8.00
N ALA A 237 14.64 13.34 -7.28
CA ALA A 237 14.39 14.64 -7.87
C ALA A 237 15.36 14.94 -9.03
N TRP A 238 16.65 14.65 -8.83
CA TRP A 238 17.65 14.82 -9.87
C TRP A 238 17.44 13.91 -11.09
N ALA A 239 17.07 12.64 -10.84
CA ALA A 239 16.77 11.68 -11.91
C ALA A 239 15.55 12.13 -12.76
N VAL A 240 14.50 12.65 -12.10
CA VAL A 240 13.32 13.21 -12.77
C VAL A 240 13.69 14.45 -13.61
N LEU A 241 14.54 15.35 -13.08
CA LEU A 241 14.98 16.55 -13.80
C LEU A 241 15.84 16.23 -15.04
N ARG A 242 16.60 15.12 -15.01
CA ARG A 242 17.45 14.72 -16.13
C ARG A 242 16.72 13.98 -17.25
N ARG A 243 15.61 13.31 -16.93
CA ARG A 243 14.85 12.48 -17.88
C ARG A 243 13.53 13.12 -18.34
N GLY A 244 13.15 14.23 -17.74
CA GLY A 244 12.05 15.11 -18.16
C GLY A 244 12.62 16.30 -18.86
#